data_435566fa51c71ecfe3f7ce315c337488
#
_entry.id   435566fa51c71ecfe3f7ce315c337488
#
_cell.length_a   1.000
_cell.length_b   1.000
_cell.length_c   1.000
_cell.angle_alpha   90.00
_cell.angle_beta   90.00
_cell.angle_gamma   90.00
#
_symmetry.space_group_name_H-M   'P 1'
#
loop_
_entity.id
_entity.type
_entity.pdbx_description
1 polymer ?
#
loop_
_entity_poly.entity_id
_entity_poly.type
_entity_poly.pdbx_seq_one_letter_code
_entity_poly.pdbx_strand_id
1 'polypeptide(L)'
;TDRPEADHCLVLGFTKEAGMLGPGISTEIQLGFNTTNWANYHQENDYSFLAQTDGFNENIHYPVYIADKLVWGNEPAGIDGDESSADDLQAIMLNWQGMDSLSISPVPSVSLLYKSVNVTALTNNIQHHLRLVNHGQAEINLADLKLRYWYTNEPSKPQQANIYWASCGRNNVTAQFIGLSPRTREADYCLELGFVNQAGKLQPG
;
A
#
# COMPACT_ATOMS: atom_id res chain seq x y z
N THR A 1 -7.23 -27.19 -0.38
CA THR A 1 -6.71 -26.56 0.86
C THR A 1 -6.55 -25.08 0.58
N ASP A 2 -7.62 -24.34 0.89
CA ASP A 2 -7.61 -22.88 0.80
C ASP A 2 -6.56 -22.35 1.78
N ARG A 3 -5.50 -21.75 1.26
CA ARG A 3 -4.53 -20.98 2.06
C ARG A 3 -5.03 -19.54 2.08
N PRO A 4 -5.22 -18.93 3.26
CA PRO A 4 -5.45 -17.49 3.32
C PRO A 4 -4.21 -16.78 2.75
N GLU A 5 -4.42 -15.85 1.84
CA GLU A 5 -3.32 -15.15 1.13
C GLU A 5 -2.67 -14.08 1.98
N ALA A 6 -3.34 -13.59 3.03
CA ALA A 6 -2.76 -12.66 3.99
C ALA A 6 -3.54 -12.63 5.32
N ASP A 7 -2.83 -12.51 6.44
CA ASP A 7 -3.39 -12.29 7.77
C ASP A 7 -2.92 -10.97 8.40
N HIS A 8 -1.98 -10.30 7.73
CA HIS A 8 -1.41 -9.04 8.16
C HIS A 8 -1.22 -8.08 6.99
N CYS A 9 -1.27 -6.80 7.28
CA CYS A 9 -0.99 -5.73 6.33
C CYS A 9 -0.02 -4.73 6.96
N LEU A 10 1.04 -4.39 6.21
CA LEU A 10 1.93 -3.27 6.50
C LEU A 10 1.40 -2.03 5.77
N VAL A 11 1.04 -0.99 6.50
CA VAL A 11 0.68 0.31 5.93
C VAL A 11 1.85 1.28 6.10
N LEU A 12 2.34 1.86 5.01
CA LEU A 12 3.38 2.89 4.98
C LEU A 12 2.74 4.27 4.81
N GLY A 13 3.17 5.21 5.63
CA GLY A 13 2.74 6.58 5.61
C GLY A 13 3.92 7.56 5.66
N PHE A 14 3.70 8.88 5.43
CA PHE A 14 4.73 9.91 5.43
C PHE A 14 4.41 11.02 6.43
N THR A 15 5.38 11.60 7.09
CA THR A 15 5.18 12.76 7.97
C THR A 15 4.99 14.04 7.15
N LYS A 16 4.57 15.13 7.80
CA LYS A 16 4.43 16.44 7.13
C LYS A 16 5.74 16.97 6.55
N GLU A 17 6.88 16.55 7.11
CA GLU A 17 8.21 16.93 6.65
C GLU A 17 8.67 16.14 5.41
N ALA A 18 7.91 15.12 5.00
CA ALA A 18 8.23 14.31 3.83
C ALA A 18 8.22 15.12 2.53
N GLY A 19 7.58 16.29 2.56
CA GLY A 19 7.55 17.18 1.41
C GLY A 19 6.49 16.79 0.37
N MET A 20 6.68 17.32 -0.83
CA MET A 20 5.71 17.21 -1.93
C MET A 20 6.26 16.32 -3.03
N LEU A 21 5.44 15.46 -3.61
CA LEU A 21 5.76 14.75 -4.83
C LEU A 21 5.15 15.50 -6.02
N GLY A 22 5.99 16.12 -6.84
CA GLY A 22 5.56 16.81 -8.05
C GLY A 22 5.06 15.82 -9.10
N PRO A 23 4.40 16.34 -10.12
CA PRO A 23 3.97 15.60 -11.29
C PRO A 23 5.16 15.02 -12.07
N GLY A 24 5.03 13.76 -12.50
CA GLY A 24 6.15 13.03 -13.11
C GLY A 24 7.30 12.73 -12.14
N ILE A 25 7.24 13.22 -10.89
CA ILE A 25 8.24 12.94 -9.86
C ILE A 25 7.80 11.69 -9.08
N SER A 26 8.77 10.88 -8.69
CA SER A 26 8.55 9.71 -7.85
C SER A 26 9.20 9.88 -6.47
N THR A 27 8.60 9.31 -5.44
CA THR A 27 9.26 9.10 -4.15
C THR A 27 9.58 7.62 -3.97
N GLU A 28 10.77 7.32 -3.47
CA GLU A 28 11.18 5.94 -3.21
C GLU A 28 11.34 5.70 -1.71
N ILE A 29 10.99 4.48 -1.30
CA ILE A 29 11.12 3.97 0.06
C ILE A 29 11.80 2.62 0.01
N GLN A 30 12.82 2.42 0.84
CA GLN A 30 13.47 1.13 1.07
C GLN A 30 13.16 0.69 2.48
N LEU A 31 12.48 -0.42 2.63
CA LEU A 31 12.04 -0.91 3.94
C LEU A 31 12.16 -2.42 4.05
N GLY A 32 12.08 -2.87 5.28
CA GLY A 32 11.89 -4.27 5.62
C GLY A 32 11.21 -4.39 6.97
N PHE A 33 10.64 -5.55 7.25
CA PHE A 33 10.08 -5.85 8.54
C PHE A 33 10.39 -7.30 8.94
N ASN A 34 10.49 -7.51 10.23
CA ASN A 34 10.81 -8.79 10.83
C ASN A 34 10.09 -8.95 12.17
N THR A 35 9.97 -10.18 12.63
CA THR A 35 9.56 -10.43 14.01
C THR A 35 10.68 -10.05 14.98
N THR A 36 10.34 -9.67 16.21
CA THR A 36 11.32 -9.30 17.24
C THR A 36 12.29 -10.42 17.60
N ASN A 37 11.93 -11.67 17.35
CA ASN A 37 12.75 -12.86 17.56
C ASN A 37 13.33 -13.47 16.28
N TRP A 38 13.22 -12.77 15.13
CA TRP A 38 13.73 -13.20 13.83
C TRP A 38 13.16 -14.54 13.34
N ALA A 39 11.93 -14.89 13.72
CA ALA A 39 11.25 -16.04 13.16
C ALA A 39 10.94 -15.84 11.66
N ASN A 40 10.91 -16.94 10.91
CA ASN A 40 10.67 -16.88 9.47
C ASN A 40 9.20 -16.66 9.14
N TYR A 41 8.98 -15.94 8.05
CA TYR A 41 7.72 -15.82 7.30
C TYR A 41 7.77 -16.71 6.05
N HIS A 42 6.61 -17.08 5.56
CA HIS A 42 6.39 -17.71 4.26
C HIS A 42 5.92 -16.66 3.26
N GLN A 43 6.81 -15.80 2.76
CA GLN A 43 6.39 -14.65 1.94
C GLN A 43 5.74 -15.01 0.60
N GLU A 44 5.83 -16.26 0.12
CA GLU A 44 5.16 -16.69 -1.12
C GLU A 44 3.64 -16.76 -0.98
N ASN A 45 3.10 -16.85 0.24
CA ASN A 45 1.67 -16.86 0.51
C ASN A 45 1.12 -15.47 0.89
N ASP A 46 1.95 -14.44 0.89
CA ASP A 46 1.54 -13.08 1.16
C ASP A 46 0.82 -12.50 -0.06
N TYR A 47 -0.35 -11.91 0.16
CA TYR A 47 -1.13 -11.27 -0.91
C TYR A 47 -0.35 -10.20 -1.67
N SER A 48 0.43 -9.37 -0.95
CA SER A 48 1.20 -8.27 -1.54
C SER A 48 2.59 -8.67 -2.03
N PHE A 49 3.01 -9.93 -1.88
CA PHE A 49 4.32 -10.36 -2.34
C PHE A 49 4.36 -10.54 -3.87
N LEU A 50 5.37 -9.97 -4.49
CA LEU A 50 5.69 -10.15 -5.90
C LEU A 50 7.15 -10.56 -6.02
N ALA A 51 7.43 -11.75 -6.55
CA ALA A 51 8.78 -12.28 -6.75
C ALA A 51 9.50 -11.57 -7.91
N GLN A 52 9.86 -10.28 -7.72
CA GLN A 52 10.45 -9.42 -8.73
C GLN A 52 11.69 -8.70 -8.21
N THR A 53 12.87 -9.03 -8.76
CA THR A 53 14.16 -8.43 -8.38
C THR A 53 14.79 -7.59 -9.48
N ASP A 54 14.41 -7.75 -10.74
CA ASP A 54 15.08 -7.17 -11.91
C ASP A 54 14.63 -5.74 -12.26
N GLY A 55 14.14 -5.00 -11.28
CA GLY A 55 13.68 -3.64 -11.46
C GLY A 55 12.38 -3.36 -10.73
N PHE A 56 11.86 -2.18 -10.96
CA PHE A 56 10.56 -1.80 -10.43
C PHE A 56 9.44 -2.22 -11.39
N ASN A 57 8.41 -2.88 -10.86
CA ASN A 57 7.21 -3.29 -11.59
C ASN A 57 5.97 -2.88 -10.81
N GLU A 58 4.87 -2.65 -11.50
CA GLU A 58 3.59 -2.39 -10.85
C GLU A 58 3.16 -3.60 -10.03
N ASN A 59 2.69 -3.34 -8.80
CA ASN A 59 2.14 -4.36 -7.92
C ASN A 59 0.75 -3.93 -7.43
N ILE A 60 -0.27 -4.31 -8.16
CA ILE A 60 -1.67 -3.98 -7.83
C ILE A 60 -2.14 -4.56 -6.49
N HIS A 61 -1.45 -5.55 -5.94
CA HIS A 61 -1.71 -6.12 -4.62
C HIS A 61 -1.09 -5.32 -3.47
N TYR A 62 -0.56 -4.14 -3.77
CA TYR A 62 -0.05 -3.19 -2.79
C TYR A 62 -0.84 -1.87 -2.90
N PRO A 63 -2.07 -1.81 -2.38
CA PRO A 63 -2.98 -0.70 -2.60
C PRO A 63 -2.49 0.62 -2.00
N VAL A 64 -2.83 1.72 -2.69
CA VAL A 64 -2.54 3.10 -2.30
C VAL A 64 -3.85 3.83 -1.99
N TYR A 65 -3.84 4.57 -0.89
CA TYR A 65 -4.98 5.37 -0.42
C TYR A 65 -4.59 6.84 -0.33
N ILE A 66 -5.53 7.73 -0.63
CA ILE A 66 -5.45 9.16 -0.39
C ILE A 66 -6.65 9.55 0.48
N ALA A 67 -6.41 10.14 1.65
CA ALA A 67 -7.45 10.50 2.62
C ALA A 67 -8.42 9.32 2.89
N ASP A 68 -7.87 8.13 3.10
CA ASP A 68 -8.56 6.86 3.35
C ASP A 68 -9.40 6.30 2.20
N LYS A 69 -9.33 6.89 1.01
CA LYS A 69 -9.96 6.36 -0.21
C LYS A 69 -8.95 5.59 -1.03
N LEU A 70 -9.29 4.36 -1.44
CA LEU A 70 -8.49 3.57 -2.37
C LEU A 70 -8.41 4.31 -3.71
N VAL A 71 -7.18 4.58 -4.20
CA VAL A 71 -6.94 5.31 -5.45
C VAL A 71 -6.12 4.49 -6.45
N TRP A 72 -5.48 3.41 -6.01
CA TRP A 72 -4.73 2.51 -6.86
C TRP A 72 -4.56 1.13 -6.20
N GLY A 73 -4.54 0.08 -7.02
CA GLY A 73 -4.39 -1.30 -6.57
C GLY A 73 -5.68 -1.93 -6.06
N ASN A 74 -5.58 -3.14 -5.52
CA ASN A 74 -6.69 -3.94 -5.02
C ASN A 74 -6.42 -4.36 -3.57
N GLU A 75 -7.49 -4.48 -2.78
CA GLU A 75 -7.44 -5.14 -1.47
C GLU A 75 -7.70 -6.65 -1.62
N PRO A 76 -7.21 -7.50 -0.67
CA PRO A 76 -7.62 -8.89 -0.63
C PRO A 76 -9.14 -9.02 -0.42
N ALA A 77 -9.75 -10.07 -0.98
CA ALA A 77 -11.19 -10.28 -0.86
C ALA A 77 -11.62 -10.50 0.61
N GLY A 78 -12.72 -9.85 1.02
CA GLY A 78 -13.30 -10.03 2.34
C GLY A 78 -13.91 -11.43 2.55
N ILE A 79 -14.11 -11.86 3.82
CA ILE A 79 -14.77 -13.15 4.16
C ILE A 79 -16.24 -13.17 3.73
N ASP A 80 -16.90 -12.06 3.89
CA ASP A 80 -18.28 -11.89 3.47
C ASP A 80 -18.24 -11.43 2.03
N GLY A 81 -18.58 -12.34 1.12
CA GLY A 81 -18.65 -12.06 -0.31
C GLY A 81 -19.60 -10.89 -0.61
N ASP A 82 -19.18 -9.71 -0.19
CA ASP A 82 -19.82 -8.47 -0.57
C ASP A 82 -19.49 -8.21 -2.05
N GLU A 83 -20.34 -8.75 -2.91
CA GLU A 83 -20.38 -8.49 -4.34
C GLU A 83 -20.82 -7.04 -4.63
N SER A 84 -20.53 -6.10 -3.71
CA SER A 84 -20.93 -4.69 -3.87
C SER A 84 -20.21 -4.01 -5.04
N SER A 85 -19.13 -4.61 -5.55
CA SER A 85 -18.36 -3.99 -6.64
C SER A 85 -19.05 -4.03 -8.02
N ALA A 86 -19.98 -4.99 -8.27
CA ALA A 86 -20.65 -5.09 -9.55
C ALA A 86 -21.87 -4.14 -9.63
N ASP A 87 -22.61 -4.00 -8.53
CA ASP A 87 -23.76 -3.10 -8.45
C ASP A 87 -23.31 -1.63 -8.37
N ASP A 88 -22.19 -1.33 -7.68
CA ASP A 88 -21.62 0.02 -7.64
C ASP A 88 -21.08 0.47 -9.01
N LEU A 89 -20.48 -0.44 -9.78
CA LEU A 89 -20.05 -0.15 -11.15
C LEU A 89 -21.25 0.05 -12.08
N GLN A 90 -22.35 -0.68 -11.87
CA GLN A 90 -23.57 -0.53 -12.66
C GLN A 90 -24.32 0.76 -12.30
N ALA A 91 -24.33 1.14 -11.01
CA ALA A 91 -24.87 2.42 -10.55
C ALA A 91 -24.05 3.62 -11.08
N ILE A 92 -22.74 3.48 -11.14
CA ILE A 92 -21.83 4.48 -11.74
C ILE A 92 -22.09 4.58 -13.25
N MET A 93 -22.22 3.47 -13.99
CA MET A 93 -22.50 3.48 -15.43
C MET A 93 -23.86 4.06 -15.79
N LEU A 94 -24.90 3.80 -14.98
CA LEU A 94 -26.24 4.36 -15.20
C LEU A 94 -26.30 5.86 -14.94
N ASN A 95 -25.44 6.40 -14.09
CA ASN A 95 -25.38 7.84 -13.80
C ASN A 95 -24.61 8.64 -14.89
N TRP A 96 -23.88 7.96 -15.78
CA TRP A 96 -23.12 8.61 -16.86
C TRP A 96 -23.98 9.03 -18.06
N GLN A 97 -25.23 8.56 -18.16
CA GLN A 97 -26.10 8.90 -19.29
C GLN A 97 -26.88 10.22 -19.14
N GLY A 98 -26.70 10.96 -18.06
CA GLY A 98 -27.47 12.16 -17.73
C GLY A 98 -26.72 13.42 -17.36
N MET A 99 -25.38 13.47 -17.45
CA MET A 99 -24.62 14.62 -16.99
C MET A 99 -23.77 15.26 -18.09
N ASP A 100 -24.38 16.25 -18.75
CA ASP A 100 -23.63 17.32 -19.44
C ASP A 100 -22.77 18.07 -18.41
N SER A 101 -21.46 18.08 -18.64
CA SER A 101 -20.50 19.09 -18.17
C SER A 101 -20.45 19.36 -16.65
N LEU A 102 -20.11 18.35 -15.84
CA LEU A 102 -19.56 18.60 -14.50
C LEU A 102 -18.04 18.54 -14.55
N SER A 103 -17.41 19.56 -13.96
CA SER A 103 -15.97 19.64 -13.74
C SER A 103 -15.51 18.38 -12.99
N ILE A 104 -15.00 17.39 -13.71
CA ILE A 104 -14.35 16.23 -13.10
C ILE A 104 -13.09 16.79 -12.45
N SER A 105 -13.10 16.93 -11.13
CA SER A 105 -11.84 17.11 -10.41
C SER A 105 -10.93 15.98 -10.83
N PRO A 106 -9.73 16.25 -11.33
CA PRO A 106 -8.84 15.19 -11.77
C PRO A 106 -8.61 14.22 -10.61
N VAL A 107 -9.05 12.97 -10.79
CA VAL A 107 -8.75 11.91 -9.83
C VAL A 107 -7.24 11.87 -9.72
N PRO A 108 -6.65 11.91 -8.51
CA PRO A 108 -5.21 11.80 -8.36
C PRO A 108 -4.76 10.49 -9.00
N SER A 109 -4.04 10.59 -10.10
CA SER A 109 -3.49 9.41 -10.76
C SER A 109 -2.16 9.07 -10.11
N VAL A 110 -2.12 8.02 -9.31
CA VAL A 110 -0.90 7.49 -8.73
C VAL A 110 -0.70 6.06 -9.16
N SER A 111 0.55 5.60 -9.21
CA SER A 111 0.87 4.18 -9.29
C SER A 111 1.95 3.83 -8.28
N LEU A 112 1.97 2.56 -7.88
CA LEU A 112 3.01 2.02 -7.02
C LEU A 112 3.82 0.98 -7.78
N LEU A 113 5.10 1.23 -7.88
CA LEU A 113 6.08 0.29 -8.40
C LEU A 113 6.78 -0.39 -7.22
N TYR A 114 6.95 -1.69 -7.33
CA TYR A 114 7.52 -2.57 -6.31
C TYR A 114 8.74 -3.30 -6.85
N LYS A 115 9.71 -3.53 -5.99
CA LYS A 115 10.84 -4.41 -6.23
C LYS A 115 11.16 -5.20 -4.97
N SER A 116 11.14 -6.52 -5.06
CA SER A 116 11.59 -7.38 -3.95
C SER A 116 13.10 -7.35 -3.81
N VAL A 117 13.61 -7.35 -2.58
CA VAL A 117 15.06 -7.48 -2.30
C VAL A 117 15.42 -8.96 -2.13
N ASN A 118 14.49 -9.75 -1.57
CA ASN A 118 14.66 -11.18 -1.34
C ASN A 118 13.41 -11.92 -1.82
N VAL A 119 13.59 -12.94 -2.65
CA VAL A 119 12.51 -13.78 -3.21
C VAL A 119 12.52 -15.20 -2.67
N THR A 120 13.26 -15.46 -1.59
CA THR A 120 13.30 -16.77 -0.93
C THR A 120 11.96 -17.03 -0.25
N ALA A 121 11.34 -18.17 -0.47
CA ALA A 121 10.04 -18.54 0.10
C ALA A 121 9.99 -18.35 1.63
N LEU A 122 11.02 -18.82 2.33
CA LEU A 122 11.20 -18.63 3.77
C LEU A 122 12.20 -17.50 4.02
N THR A 123 11.77 -16.44 4.72
CA THR A 123 12.62 -15.32 5.10
C THR A 123 12.31 -14.83 6.51
N ASN A 124 13.33 -14.46 7.27
CA ASN A 124 13.15 -13.81 8.55
C ASN A 124 13.05 -12.28 8.47
N ASN A 125 13.15 -11.73 7.26
CA ASN A 125 13.03 -10.30 7.01
C ASN A 125 12.44 -10.08 5.60
N ILE A 126 11.20 -9.64 5.54
CA ILE A 126 10.54 -9.26 4.29
C ILE A 126 11.05 -7.88 3.90
N GLN A 127 11.75 -7.78 2.76
CA GLN A 127 12.39 -6.54 2.30
C GLN A 127 11.96 -6.19 0.89
N HIS A 128 11.59 -4.94 0.70
CA HIS A 128 11.23 -4.43 -0.61
C HIS A 128 11.52 -2.93 -0.77
N HIS A 129 11.61 -2.51 -2.02
CA HIS A 129 11.70 -1.13 -2.41
C HIS A 129 10.39 -0.73 -3.11
N LEU A 130 9.90 0.44 -2.77
CA LEU A 130 8.69 1.03 -3.33
C LEU A 130 9.05 2.31 -4.06
N ARG A 131 8.37 2.56 -5.18
CA ARG A 131 8.40 3.84 -5.89
C ARG A 131 6.97 4.27 -6.17
N LEU A 132 6.55 5.35 -5.53
CA LEU A 132 5.24 5.96 -5.73
C LEU A 132 5.38 7.06 -6.78
N VAL A 133 4.54 7.04 -7.81
CA VAL A 133 4.55 7.98 -8.94
C VAL A 133 3.24 8.75 -8.99
N ASN A 134 3.31 10.08 -9.07
CA ASN A 134 2.16 10.93 -9.33
C ASN A 134 2.05 11.21 -10.84
N HIS A 135 1.06 10.62 -11.51
CA HIS A 135 0.74 10.86 -12.92
C HIS A 135 -0.29 11.97 -13.11
N GLY A 136 -0.81 12.52 -12.01
CA GLY A 136 -1.81 13.59 -12.05
C GLY A 136 -1.23 14.93 -12.46
N GLN A 137 -2.07 15.95 -12.49
CA GLN A 137 -1.67 17.34 -12.75
C GLN A 137 -1.70 18.20 -11.49
N ALA A 138 -2.11 17.62 -10.38
CA ALA A 138 -2.16 18.27 -9.07
C ALA A 138 -1.12 17.68 -8.12
N GLU A 139 -0.64 18.51 -7.21
CA GLU A 139 0.18 18.05 -6.08
C GLU A 139 -0.63 17.15 -5.15
N ILE A 140 -0.03 16.10 -4.63
CA ILE A 140 -0.60 15.26 -3.60
C ILE A 140 0.21 15.46 -2.31
N ASN A 141 -0.47 15.77 -1.22
CA ASN A 141 0.17 15.84 0.07
C ASN A 141 0.58 14.43 0.52
N LEU A 142 1.87 14.19 0.74
CA LEU A 142 2.35 12.88 1.20
C LEU A 142 1.67 12.45 2.50
N ALA A 143 1.30 13.40 3.37
CA ALA A 143 0.60 13.10 4.62
C ALA A 143 -0.79 12.46 4.43
N ASP A 144 -1.40 12.66 3.28
CA ASP A 144 -2.71 12.09 2.96
C ASP A 144 -2.60 10.69 2.33
N LEU A 145 -1.35 10.24 2.06
CA LEU A 145 -1.08 8.94 1.44
C LEU A 145 -0.89 7.84 2.47
N LYS A 146 -1.46 6.68 2.19
CA LYS A 146 -1.25 5.42 2.90
C LYS A 146 -0.98 4.31 1.90
N LEU A 147 -0.10 3.39 2.25
CA LEU A 147 0.25 2.21 1.48
C LEU A 147 0.02 0.99 2.36
N ARG A 148 -0.57 -0.09 1.85
CA ARG A 148 -0.88 -1.29 2.62
C ARG A 148 -0.23 -2.52 2.02
N TYR A 149 0.62 -3.21 2.81
CA TYR A 149 1.17 -4.53 2.50
C TYR A 149 0.39 -5.59 3.29
N TRP A 150 -0.27 -6.49 2.61
CA TRP A 150 -1.08 -7.56 3.16
C TRP A 150 -0.29 -8.85 3.18
N TYR A 151 -0.18 -9.49 4.34
CA TYR A 151 0.65 -10.67 4.54
C TYR A 151 0.13 -11.55 5.68
N THR A 152 0.71 -12.75 5.81
CA THR A 152 0.42 -13.71 6.87
C THR A 152 1.53 -13.67 7.93
N ASN A 153 1.15 -13.45 9.21
CA ASN A 153 2.07 -13.53 10.33
C ASN A 153 2.07 -14.92 10.96
N GLU A 154 2.56 -15.93 10.24
CA GLU A 154 2.62 -17.31 10.74
C GLU A 154 3.35 -17.44 12.10
N PRO A 155 4.44 -16.68 12.33
CA PRO A 155 5.09 -16.73 13.63
C PRO A 155 4.23 -16.25 14.79
N SER A 156 3.17 -15.46 14.55
CA SER A 156 2.30 -14.85 15.57
C SER A 156 3.11 -14.15 16.68
N LYS A 157 4.17 -13.44 16.29
CA LYS A 157 5.10 -12.74 17.17
C LYS A 157 5.04 -11.23 16.96
N PRO A 158 5.39 -10.42 17.96
CA PRO A 158 5.56 -9.00 17.78
C PRO A 158 6.53 -8.69 16.63
N GLN A 159 6.20 -7.66 15.87
CA GLN A 159 6.91 -7.28 14.65
C GLN A 159 7.50 -5.88 14.78
N GLN A 160 8.51 -5.60 13.98
CA GLN A 160 9.11 -4.28 13.82
C GLN A 160 9.37 -3.99 12.36
N ALA A 161 9.07 -2.75 11.95
CA ALA A 161 9.39 -2.24 10.63
C ALA A 161 10.64 -1.36 10.68
N ASN A 162 11.46 -1.45 9.64
CA ASN A 162 12.68 -0.69 9.48
C ASN A 162 12.64 0.07 8.17
N ILE A 163 12.58 1.40 8.22
CA ILE A 163 12.74 2.26 7.06
C ILE A 163 14.24 2.48 6.89
N TYR A 164 14.83 1.82 5.91
CA TYR A 164 16.28 1.93 5.65
C TYR A 164 16.61 3.25 4.98
N TRP A 165 15.79 3.65 4.02
CA TRP A 165 15.95 4.89 3.28
C TRP A 165 14.62 5.34 2.67
N ALA A 166 14.46 6.66 2.50
CA ALA A 166 13.36 7.26 1.74
C ALA A 166 13.82 8.58 1.13
N SER A 167 13.41 8.88 -0.11
CA SER A 167 13.76 10.15 -0.79
C SER A 167 13.19 11.37 -0.08
N CYS A 168 12.05 11.22 0.61
CA CYS A 168 11.47 12.26 1.47
C CYS A 168 12.09 12.32 2.88
N GLY A 169 13.11 11.50 3.15
CA GLY A 169 13.70 11.33 4.48
C GLY A 169 13.05 10.18 5.27
N ARG A 170 13.85 9.23 5.73
CA ARG A 170 13.36 8.02 6.42
C ARG A 170 12.51 8.31 7.66
N ASN A 171 12.79 9.42 8.37
CA ASN A 171 12.06 9.80 9.58
C ASN A 171 10.68 10.38 9.27
N ASN A 172 10.40 10.67 7.99
CA ASN A 172 9.12 11.18 7.51
C ASN A 172 8.18 10.06 7.05
N VAL A 173 8.62 8.81 7.10
CA VAL A 173 7.82 7.61 6.85
C VAL A 173 7.50 6.94 8.17
N THR A 174 6.24 6.58 8.37
CA THR A 174 5.76 5.88 9.56
C THR A 174 5.30 4.46 9.21
N ALA A 175 5.34 3.54 10.15
CA ALA A 175 4.98 2.14 9.98
C ALA A 175 4.13 1.64 11.15
N GLN A 176 2.96 1.05 10.88
CA GLN A 176 2.07 0.49 11.89
C GLN A 176 1.57 -0.89 11.47
N PHE A 177 1.56 -1.87 12.38
CA PHE A 177 1.00 -3.21 12.17
C PHE A 177 -0.42 -3.29 12.73
N ILE A 178 -1.40 -3.68 11.92
CA ILE A 178 -2.81 -3.82 12.30
C ILE A 178 -3.24 -5.26 12.13
N GLY A 179 -3.69 -5.90 13.23
CA GLY A 179 -4.34 -7.19 13.17
C GLY A 179 -5.79 -7.05 12.69
N LEU A 180 -6.24 -7.95 11.84
CA LEU A 180 -7.59 -7.96 11.32
C LEU A 180 -8.51 -8.80 12.21
N SER A 181 -9.69 -8.27 12.52
CA SER A 181 -10.76 -8.99 13.24
C SER A 181 -12.12 -8.51 12.73
N PRO A 182 -12.92 -9.35 12.09
CA PRO A 182 -12.64 -10.77 11.80
C PRO A 182 -11.51 -10.94 10.77
N ARG A 183 -10.87 -12.11 10.82
CA ARG A 183 -9.89 -12.50 9.79
C ARG A 183 -10.60 -12.59 8.46
N THR A 184 -10.03 -12.02 7.41
CA THR A 184 -10.48 -12.31 6.05
C THR A 184 -9.95 -13.69 5.63
N ARG A 185 -10.48 -14.28 4.55
CA ARG A 185 -9.91 -15.51 3.98
C ARG A 185 -8.43 -15.33 3.58
N GLU A 186 -8.03 -14.08 3.37
CA GLU A 186 -6.77 -13.67 2.77
C GLU A 186 -5.91 -12.82 3.69
N ALA A 187 -6.41 -12.39 4.88
CA ALA A 187 -5.65 -11.59 5.84
C ALA A 187 -6.18 -11.64 7.27
N ASP A 188 -5.27 -11.84 8.23
CA ASP A 188 -5.53 -11.74 9.67
C ASP A 188 -5.14 -10.38 10.25
N TYR A 189 -4.28 -9.64 9.56
CA TYR A 189 -3.72 -8.38 10.01
C TYR A 189 -3.54 -7.38 8.87
N CYS A 190 -3.76 -6.12 9.19
CA CYS A 190 -3.38 -5.00 8.37
C CYS A 190 -2.39 -4.12 9.12
N LEU A 191 -1.30 -3.75 8.50
CA LEU A 191 -0.43 -2.73 9.02
C LEU A 191 -0.79 -1.40 8.38
N GLU A 192 -1.31 -0.48 9.17
CA GLU A 192 -1.58 0.88 8.73
C GLU A 192 -0.40 1.80 8.97
N LEU A 193 -0.02 2.50 7.93
CA LEU A 193 0.91 3.61 7.98
C LEU A 193 0.14 4.92 7.85
N GLY A 194 0.29 5.75 8.83
CA GLY A 194 -0.21 7.10 8.87
C GLY A 194 0.92 8.12 8.80
N PHE A 195 0.54 9.35 8.50
CA PHE A 195 1.43 10.49 8.46
C PHE A 195 1.11 11.46 9.60
N VAL A 196 2.12 12.00 10.23
CA VAL A 196 1.95 13.11 11.12
C VAL A 196 1.70 14.38 10.32
N ASN A 197 0.90 15.28 10.91
CA ASN A 197 0.40 16.54 10.30
C ASN A 197 1.43 17.55 9.73
N GLN A 198 2.70 17.20 9.48
CA GLN A 198 3.78 18.08 9.00
C GLN A 198 4.44 17.62 7.67
N ALA A 199 3.90 16.58 7.01
CA ALA A 199 4.34 16.19 5.67
C ALA A 199 3.92 17.26 4.64
N GLY A 200 4.79 17.58 3.69
CA GLY A 200 4.51 18.57 2.65
C GLY A 200 3.52 18.09 1.60
N LYS A 201 3.38 18.85 0.51
CA LYS A 201 2.45 18.57 -0.58
C LYS A 201 3.14 17.97 -1.80
N LEU A 202 2.43 17.14 -2.53
CA LEU A 202 2.81 16.57 -3.81
C LEU A 202 2.46 17.55 -4.93
N GLN A 203 3.44 18.05 -5.68
CA GLN A 203 3.19 19.02 -6.78
C GLN A 203 2.78 18.31 -8.09
N PRO A 204 1.97 18.99 -8.97
CA PRO A 204 1.64 18.49 -10.29
C PRO A 204 2.87 18.43 -11.23
N GLY A 205 3.02 17.48 -12.21
CA GLY A 205 4.00 17.30 -13.27
C GLY A 205 3.51 17.70 -14.60
#